data_46b03df5ad97bebcbe97df4d324cb931
#
_entry.id   46b03df5ad97bebcbe97df4d324cb931
#
_cell.length_a   1.000
_cell.length_b   1.000
_cell.length_c   1.000
_cell.angle_alpha   90.00
_cell.angle_beta   90.00
_cell.angle_gamma   90.00
#
_symmetry.space_group_name_H-M   'P 1'
#
loop_
_entity.id
_entity.type
_entity.pdbx_description
1 polymer ?
#
loop_
_entity_poly.entity_id
_entity_poly.type
_entity_poly.pdbx_seq_one_letter_code
_entity_poly.pdbx_strand_id
1 'polypeptide(L)'
;MISIPPSASLQPRRHSLSNGRQLYCFPSDSTELVKIDLVSESGSAYQSQPLCAAAANRLYTVAGGSMSADALSRFLDFRGIIVDSNNNATHCSTSFYALRRHLHDLLPVLDALVHQPLFPEEDFQIYCRERKQKIAAAQLRSADMARRLFYTALFGSRHPLGCYATPADADALTLDAVKRHYAERHRPGDLDIVLSGHVDDVLLATVDALFGHDTPSADLPRTTFAHSPLLPPTRLDMPIAGAVQTTVRVGRLLPVAWDDPDYARLMLLVTILGGYFGSRLMSNLREDKGYTYGIYARTQIYRGAIVFYTSADVAGDVADDAEREIMHELQRLVDDPVPQAELDLVRTVLAGDFLRSVDGIFERSARFVDMLGTDVTELLTDNLREALATTTPSDLQRLAATHLAPGLMTVCRAGKLG
;
A
#
# COMPACT_ATOMS: atom_id res chain seq x y z
N MET A 1 -19.48 14.21 19.41
CA MET A 1 -18.36 13.34 19.02
C MET A 1 -18.67 12.77 17.65
N ILE A 2 -17.79 12.90 16.65
CA ILE A 2 -17.95 12.30 15.33
C ILE A 2 -17.83 10.78 15.51
N SER A 3 -18.83 10.03 15.07
CA SER A 3 -18.85 8.56 15.18
C SER A 3 -18.53 7.94 13.82
N ILE A 4 -17.60 7.00 13.77
CA ILE A 4 -17.37 6.19 12.58
C ILE A 4 -18.43 5.08 12.47
N PRO A 5 -18.80 4.68 11.25
CA PRO A 5 -19.85 3.67 11.05
C PRO A 5 -19.43 2.30 11.59
N PRO A 6 -20.38 1.43 11.94
CA PRO A 6 -20.04 0.05 12.31
C PRO A 6 -19.47 -0.70 11.10
N SER A 7 -18.52 -1.58 11.36
CA SER A 7 -17.83 -2.39 10.35
C SER A 7 -18.77 -3.12 9.39
N ALA A 8 -19.87 -3.66 9.90
CA ALA A 8 -20.87 -4.36 9.12
C ALA A 8 -21.47 -3.55 7.95
N SER A 9 -21.51 -2.21 8.06
CA SER A 9 -22.04 -1.33 7.00
C SER A 9 -21.03 -1.07 5.87
N LEU A 10 -19.77 -1.46 6.04
CA LEU A 10 -18.67 -1.27 5.09
C LEU A 10 -18.37 -2.53 4.28
N GLN A 11 -18.95 -3.67 4.66
CA GLN A 11 -18.71 -4.96 4.01
C GLN A 11 -19.26 -5.00 2.57
N PRO A 12 -18.56 -5.66 1.63
CA PRO A 12 -19.09 -5.96 0.31
C PRO A 12 -20.28 -6.92 0.40
N ARG A 13 -21.18 -6.83 -0.56
CA ARG A 13 -22.07 -7.95 -0.85
C ARG A 13 -21.25 -9.07 -1.46
N ARG A 14 -21.48 -10.30 -1.04
CA ARG A 14 -20.79 -11.48 -1.55
C ARG A 14 -21.71 -12.24 -2.49
N HIS A 15 -21.16 -12.65 -3.63
CA HIS A 15 -21.80 -13.50 -4.60
C HIS A 15 -20.88 -14.70 -4.88
N SER A 16 -21.41 -15.92 -4.83
CA SER A 16 -20.62 -17.13 -5.09
C SER A 16 -20.59 -17.39 -6.59
N LEU A 17 -19.38 -17.50 -7.16
CA LEU A 17 -19.19 -17.96 -8.53
C LEU A 17 -19.40 -19.49 -8.62
N SER A 18 -19.63 -19.99 -9.81
CA SER A 18 -19.91 -21.41 -10.08
C SER A 18 -18.76 -22.33 -9.66
N ASN A 19 -17.52 -21.83 -9.57
CA ASN A 19 -16.34 -22.55 -9.07
C ASN A 19 -16.16 -22.48 -7.54
N GLY A 20 -17.11 -21.87 -6.81
CA GLY A 20 -17.09 -21.73 -5.35
C GLY A 20 -16.31 -20.53 -4.83
N ARG A 21 -15.62 -19.75 -5.70
CA ARG A 21 -14.95 -18.49 -5.30
C ARG A 21 -15.95 -17.40 -4.97
N GLN A 22 -15.54 -16.44 -4.16
CA GLN A 22 -16.36 -15.30 -3.81
C GLN A 22 -16.08 -14.13 -4.75
N LEU A 23 -17.13 -13.55 -5.31
CA LEU A 23 -17.16 -12.27 -5.96
C LEU A 23 -17.64 -11.22 -4.96
N TYR A 24 -16.90 -10.12 -4.82
CA TYR A 24 -17.18 -9.05 -3.88
C TYR A 24 -17.81 -7.85 -4.60
N CYS A 25 -18.92 -7.33 -4.09
CA CYS A 25 -19.68 -6.29 -4.78
C CYS A 25 -19.96 -5.09 -3.87
N PHE A 26 -19.70 -3.89 -4.40
CA PHE A 26 -20.11 -2.60 -3.83
C PHE A 26 -21.06 -1.91 -4.81
N PRO A 27 -22.36 -2.33 -4.84
CA PRO A 27 -23.31 -1.83 -5.82
C PRO A 27 -23.76 -0.41 -5.51
N SER A 28 -24.02 0.38 -6.57
CA SER A 28 -24.67 1.68 -6.49
C SER A 28 -25.41 1.99 -7.79
N ASP A 29 -26.64 2.46 -7.65
CA ASP A 29 -27.47 2.93 -8.77
C ASP A 29 -27.25 4.42 -9.08
N SER A 30 -26.41 5.11 -8.29
CA SER A 30 -26.15 6.55 -8.44
C SER A 30 -25.06 6.88 -9.47
N THR A 31 -24.45 5.90 -10.08
CA THR A 31 -23.35 6.08 -11.04
C THR A 31 -23.45 5.12 -12.21
N GLU A 32 -23.07 5.59 -13.40
CA GLU A 32 -22.90 4.78 -14.61
C GLU A 32 -21.50 4.15 -14.70
N LEU A 33 -20.60 4.52 -13.79
CA LEU A 33 -19.25 3.95 -13.75
C LEU A 33 -19.27 2.59 -13.08
N VAL A 34 -18.51 1.66 -13.66
CA VAL A 34 -18.19 0.36 -13.06
C VAL A 34 -16.68 0.24 -12.95
N LYS A 35 -16.21 -0.18 -11.77
CA LYS A 35 -14.83 -0.55 -11.52
C LYS A 35 -14.77 -2.06 -11.31
N ILE A 36 -13.84 -2.72 -12.01
CA ILE A 36 -13.55 -4.14 -11.86
C ILE A 36 -12.11 -4.25 -11.37
N ASP A 37 -11.92 -4.74 -10.16
CA ASP A 37 -10.59 -5.02 -9.61
C ASP A 37 -10.33 -6.53 -9.69
N LEU A 38 -9.20 -6.90 -10.29
CA LEU A 38 -8.64 -8.24 -10.29
C LEU A 38 -7.46 -8.24 -9.32
N VAL A 39 -7.53 -9.03 -8.26
CA VAL A 39 -6.50 -9.09 -7.21
C VAL A 39 -5.90 -10.49 -7.17
N SER A 40 -4.57 -10.59 -7.24
CA SER A 40 -3.85 -11.86 -7.24
C SER A 40 -2.75 -11.90 -6.18
N GLU A 41 -2.49 -13.08 -5.60
CA GLU A 41 -1.37 -13.36 -4.68
C GLU A 41 -0.05 -13.47 -5.47
N SER A 42 0.36 -12.37 -6.12
CA SER A 42 1.44 -12.33 -7.10
C SER A 42 2.48 -11.24 -6.84
N GLY A 43 2.50 -10.69 -5.62
CA GLY A 43 3.38 -9.59 -5.25
C GLY A 43 4.87 -9.93 -5.30
N SER A 44 5.71 -8.95 -5.00
CA SER A 44 7.18 -9.08 -5.10
C SER A 44 7.79 -10.13 -4.16
N ALA A 45 7.06 -10.58 -3.13
CA ALA A 45 7.52 -11.66 -2.24
C ALA A 45 7.57 -13.04 -2.92
N TYR A 46 6.88 -13.19 -4.05
CA TYR A 46 6.78 -14.46 -4.79
C TYR A 46 7.63 -14.50 -6.07
N GLN A 47 8.29 -13.40 -6.40
CA GLN A 47 9.05 -13.32 -7.65
C GLN A 47 10.38 -14.07 -7.60
N SER A 48 10.71 -14.77 -8.66
CA SER A 48 11.99 -15.47 -8.81
C SER A 48 13.15 -14.56 -9.21
N GLN A 49 12.84 -13.42 -9.84
CA GLN A 49 13.77 -12.35 -10.20
C GLN A 49 13.19 -11.00 -9.81
N PRO A 50 14.01 -10.02 -9.39
CA PRO A 50 13.53 -8.67 -9.16
C PRO A 50 12.77 -8.12 -10.37
N LEU A 51 11.72 -7.36 -10.13
CA LEU A 51 10.83 -6.74 -11.13
C LEU A 51 9.84 -7.69 -11.83
N CYS A 52 9.97 -9.01 -11.67
CA CYS A 52 9.14 -10.00 -12.36
C CYS A 52 7.65 -9.82 -12.08
N ALA A 53 7.27 -9.65 -10.80
CA ALA A 53 5.89 -9.43 -10.36
C ALA A 53 5.28 -8.18 -10.99
N ALA A 54 6.01 -7.06 -10.93
CA ALA A 54 5.56 -5.79 -11.49
C ALA A 54 5.46 -5.82 -13.02
N ALA A 55 6.39 -6.53 -13.70
CA ALA A 55 6.36 -6.72 -15.12
C ALA A 55 5.16 -7.59 -15.56
N ALA A 56 4.93 -8.70 -14.85
CA ALA A 56 3.80 -9.60 -15.14
C ALA A 56 2.47 -8.85 -15.01
N ASN A 57 2.26 -8.13 -13.90
CA ASN A 57 1.04 -7.38 -13.65
C ASN A 57 0.83 -6.20 -14.62
N ARG A 58 1.90 -5.62 -15.17
CA ARG A 58 1.80 -4.54 -16.16
C ARG A 58 1.57 -5.08 -17.57
N LEU A 59 2.25 -6.16 -17.95
CA LEU A 59 2.31 -6.60 -19.33
C LEU A 59 1.15 -7.51 -19.76
N TYR A 60 0.49 -8.21 -18.83
CA TYR A 60 -0.68 -9.01 -19.21
C TYR A 60 -1.85 -8.16 -19.71
N THR A 61 -1.89 -6.87 -19.37
CA THR A 61 -2.93 -5.91 -19.79
C THR A 61 -2.58 -5.18 -21.09
N VAL A 62 -1.50 -5.56 -21.78
CA VAL A 62 -1.04 -4.86 -22.99
C VAL A 62 -1.62 -5.46 -24.25
N ALA A 63 -1.73 -6.79 -24.31
CA ALA A 63 -2.27 -7.52 -25.47
C ALA A 63 -2.79 -8.89 -25.04
N GLY A 64 -3.86 -9.39 -25.66
CA GLY A 64 -4.46 -10.68 -25.33
C GLY A 64 -5.39 -11.21 -26.41
N GLY A 65 -5.51 -12.54 -26.50
CA GLY A 65 -6.32 -13.20 -27.51
C GLY A 65 -5.91 -12.79 -28.95
N SER A 66 -6.83 -12.19 -29.69
CA SER A 66 -6.58 -11.67 -31.04
C SER A 66 -6.21 -10.18 -31.08
N MET A 67 -6.16 -9.48 -29.94
CA MET A 67 -5.89 -8.04 -29.89
C MET A 67 -4.40 -7.76 -29.68
N SER A 68 -3.78 -7.06 -30.61
CA SER A 68 -2.44 -6.49 -30.46
C SER A 68 -2.45 -5.30 -29.47
N ALA A 69 -1.28 -4.89 -29.00
CA ALA A 69 -1.12 -3.73 -28.11
C ALA A 69 -1.76 -2.46 -28.68
N ASP A 70 -1.52 -2.14 -29.94
CA ASP A 70 -2.11 -1.02 -30.65
C ASP A 70 -3.64 -1.09 -30.76
N ALA A 71 -4.17 -2.28 -31.07
CA ALA A 71 -5.61 -2.48 -31.18
C ALA A 71 -6.30 -2.32 -29.82
N LEU A 72 -5.68 -2.86 -28.77
CA LEU A 72 -6.18 -2.74 -27.40
C LEU A 72 -6.12 -1.29 -26.91
N SER A 73 -5.01 -0.58 -27.11
CA SER A 73 -4.89 0.83 -26.74
C SER A 73 -6.00 1.66 -27.39
N ARG A 74 -6.20 1.54 -28.71
CA ARG A 74 -7.29 2.24 -29.42
C ARG A 74 -8.68 1.83 -28.93
N PHE A 75 -8.87 0.56 -28.58
CA PHE A 75 -10.13 0.07 -28.03
C PHE A 75 -10.46 0.73 -26.68
N LEU A 76 -9.48 0.81 -25.77
CA LEU A 76 -9.62 1.41 -24.45
C LEU A 76 -9.82 2.93 -24.55
N ASP A 77 -8.97 3.61 -25.32
CA ASP A 77 -9.02 5.07 -25.50
C ASP A 77 -10.33 5.54 -26.10
N PHE A 78 -10.82 4.87 -27.15
CA PHE A 78 -12.08 5.22 -27.81
C PHE A 78 -13.30 5.12 -26.87
N ARG A 79 -13.23 4.25 -25.86
CA ARG A 79 -14.31 4.03 -24.87
C ARG A 79 -14.08 4.76 -23.54
N GLY A 80 -12.94 5.45 -23.39
CA GLY A 80 -12.56 6.09 -22.13
C GLY A 80 -12.37 5.08 -20.99
N ILE A 81 -11.93 3.85 -21.31
CA ILE A 81 -11.63 2.82 -20.31
C ILE A 81 -10.24 3.07 -19.75
N ILE A 82 -10.16 3.17 -18.42
CA ILE A 82 -8.89 3.37 -17.72
C ILE A 82 -8.46 2.07 -17.08
N VAL A 83 -7.16 1.74 -17.21
CA VAL A 83 -6.56 0.55 -16.59
C VAL A 83 -5.43 0.98 -15.67
N ASP A 84 -5.57 0.67 -14.39
CA ASP A 84 -4.55 0.92 -13.37
C ASP A 84 -3.98 -0.40 -12.86
N SER A 85 -2.65 -0.45 -12.69
CA SER A 85 -1.96 -1.62 -12.14
C SER A 85 -1.17 -1.23 -10.88
N ASN A 86 -1.42 -1.93 -9.79
CA ASN A 86 -0.72 -1.74 -8.53
C ASN A 86 0.01 -3.02 -8.10
N ASN A 87 1.21 -2.84 -7.53
CA ASN A 87 2.07 -3.95 -7.11
C ASN A 87 2.53 -3.73 -5.66
N ASN A 88 2.22 -4.68 -4.82
CA ASN A 88 2.64 -4.71 -3.43
C ASN A 88 3.58 -5.89 -3.15
N ALA A 89 3.96 -6.05 -1.90
CA ALA A 89 4.83 -7.16 -1.52
C ALA A 89 4.13 -8.53 -1.66
N THR A 90 2.86 -8.62 -1.28
CA THR A 90 2.09 -9.88 -1.26
C THR A 90 1.14 -10.02 -2.45
N HIS A 91 0.56 -8.96 -2.93
CA HIS A 91 -0.46 -8.99 -3.97
C HIS A 91 -0.19 -7.98 -5.07
N CYS A 92 -0.76 -8.25 -6.23
CA CYS A 92 -0.93 -7.29 -7.32
C CYS A 92 -2.42 -7.09 -7.57
N SER A 93 -2.79 -5.90 -8.00
CA SER A 93 -4.16 -5.61 -8.44
C SER A 93 -4.15 -4.89 -9.78
N THR A 94 -5.16 -5.18 -10.59
CA THR A 94 -5.45 -4.42 -11.81
C THR A 94 -6.89 -3.97 -11.78
N SER A 95 -7.09 -2.67 -11.94
CA SER A 95 -8.40 -2.03 -11.91
C SER A 95 -8.79 -1.54 -13.30
N PHE A 96 -9.97 -1.91 -13.75
CA PHE A 96 -10.58 -1.45 -14.99
C PHE A 96 -11.75 -0.52 -14.65
N TYR A 97 -11.72 0.71 -15.13
CA TYR A 97 -12.81 1.69 -14.98
C TYR A 97 -13.50 1.87 -16.32
N ALA A 98 -14.78 1.55 -16.40
CA ALA A 98 -15.57 1.67 -17.61
C ALA A 98 -16.99 2.18 -17.33
N LEU A 99 -17.57 2.93 -18.27
CA LEU A 99 -19.00 3.20 -18.21
C LEU A 99 -19.78 1.90 -18.49
N ARG A 100 -20.90 1.72 -17.81
CA ARG A 100 -21.78 0.53 -17.95
C ARG A 100 -22.07 0.15 -19.38
N ARG A 101 -22.35 1.12 -20.26
CA ARG A 101 -22.64 0.90 -21.68
C ARG A 101 -21.49 0.22 -22.46
N HIS A 102 -20.27 0.25 -21.94
CA HIS A 102 -19.08 -0.34 -22.57
C HIS A 102 -18.69 -1.70 -21.99
N LEU A 103 -19.38 -2.17 -20.93
CA LEU A 103 -19.05 -3.45 -20.29
C LEU A 103 -19.22 -4.65 -21.22
N HIS A 104 -20.27 -4.64 -22.06
CA HIS A 104 -20.50 -5.71 -23.03
C HIS A 104 -19.31 -5.90 -23.96
N ASP A 105 -18.65 -4.80 -24.37
CA ASP A 105 -17.45 -4.86 -25.22
C ASP A 105 -16.18 -5.16 -24.40
N LEU A 106 -16.09 -4.66 -23.14
CA LEU A 106 -14.91 -4.81 -22.29
C LEU A 106 -14.75 -6.24 -21.76
N LEU A 107 -15.83 -6.88 -21.30
CA LEU A 107 -15.74 -8.16 -20.59
C LEU A 107 -15.10 -9.27 -21.42
N PRO A 108 -15.39 -9.45 -22.74
CA PRO A 108 -14.68 -10.41 -23.60
C PRO A 108 -13.20 -10.07 -23.78
N VAL A 109 -12.84 -8.77 -23.78
CA VAL A 109 -11.43 -8.33 -23.85
C VAL A 109 -10.73 -8.64 -22.55
N LEU A 110 -11.38 -8.39 -21.40
CA LEU A 110 -10.85 -8.72 -20.08
C LEU A 110 -10.58 -10.22 -19.94
N ASP A 111 -11.51 -11.06 -20.39
CA ASP A 111 -11.35 -12.50 -20.47
C ASP A 111 -10.12 -12.90 -21.27
N ALA A 112 -9.96 -12.33 -22.46
CA ALA A 112 -8.82 -12.60 -23.32
C ALA A 112 -7.48 -12.14 -22.71
N LEU A 113 -7.46 -11.01 -22.00
CA LEU A 113 -6.27 -10.52 -21.29
C LEU A 113 -5.86 -11.44 -20.14
N VAL A 114 -6.83 -11.98 -19.41
CA VAL A 114 -6.57 -12.85 -18.26
C VAL A 114 -6.20 -14.26 -18.68
N HIS A 115 -6.92 -14.87 -19.64
CA HIS A 115 -6.73 -16.26 -20.02
C HIS A 115 -5.70 -16.46 -21.16
N GLN A 116 -5.50 -15.46 -22.01
CA GLN A 116 -4.65 -15.55 -23.20
C GLN A 116 -3.76 -14.31 -23.37
N PRO A 117 -3.00 -13.88 -22.33
CA PRO A 117 -2.10 -12.73 -22.45
C PRO A 117 -0.96 -13.03 -23.42
N LEU A 118 -0.62 -12.07 -24.27
CA LEU A 118 0.38 -12.29 -25.33
C LEU A 118 1.81 -11.92 -24.91
N PHE A 119 1.99 -10.99 -23.98
CA PHE A 119 3.31 -10.48 -23.56
C PHE A 119 4.23 -10.12 -24.74
N PRO A 120 3.93 -9.07 -25.53
CA PRO A 120 4.73 -8.73 -26.70
C PRO A 120 6.17 -8.38 -26.31
N GLU A 121 7.15 -8.88 -27.07
CA GLU A 121 8.58 -8.66 -26.81
C GLU A 121 8.94 -7.17 -26.84
N GLU A 122 8.38 -6.41 -27.77
CA GLU A 122 8.63 -4.98 -27.90
C GLU A 122 8.19 -4.21 -26.65
N ASP A 123 6.99 -4.47 -26.13
CA ASP A 123 6.45 -3.85 -24.92
C ASP A 123 7.27 -4.25 -23.68
N PHE A 124 7.73 -5.51 -23.62
CA PHE A 124 8.65 -5.96 -22.57
C PHE A 124 9.96 -5.18 -22.60
N GLN A 125 10.56 -4.97 -23.78
CA GLN A 125 11.80 -4.21 -23.92
C GLN A 125 11.60 -2.72 -23.55
N ILE A 126 10.45 -2.15 -23.90
CA ILE A 126 10.06 -0.79 -23.47
C ILE A 126 9.96 -0.74 -21.95
N TYR A 127 9.25 -1.67 -21.32
CA TYR A 127 9.12 -1.78 -19.88
C TYR A 127 10.49 -1.82 -19.17
N CYS A 128 11.40 -2.68 -19.63
CA CYS A 128 12.75 -2.82 -19.07
C CYS A 128 13.54 -1.51 -19.13
N ARG A 129 13.53 -0.83 -20.29
CA ARG A 129 14.21 0.47 -20.47
C ARG A 129 13.64 1.55 -19.54
N GLU A 130 12.31 1.70 -19.49
CA GLU A 130 11.65 2.65 -18.60
C GLU A 130 11.93 2.35 -17.14
N ARG A 131 11.89 1.06 -16.77
CA ARG A 131 12.12 0.65 -15.38
C ARG A 131 13.54 0.92 -14.94
N LYS A 132 14.52 0.64 -15.79
CA LYS A 132 15.93 0.97 -15.57
C LYS A 132 16.13 2.47 -15.32
N GLN A 133 15.53 3.32 -16.18
CA GLN A 133 15.60 4.78 -16.01
C GLN A 133 14.94 5.24 -14.71
N LYS A 134 13.74 4.73 -14.38
CA LYS A 134 13.03 5.05 -13.13
C LYS A 134 13.85 4.66 -11.89
N ILE A 135 14.50 3.49 -11.91
CA ILE A 135 15.36 3.03 -10.80
C ILE A 135 16.59 3.93 -10.68
N ALA A 136 17.26 4.24 -11.79
CA ALA A 136 18.43 5.13 -11.78
C ALA A 136 18.06 6.54 -11.27
N ALA A 137 16.94 7.11 -11.72
CA ALA A 137 16.45 8.39 -11.22
C ALA A 137 16.09 8.35 -9.71
N ALA A 138 15.53 7.24 -9.23
CA ALA A 138 15.20 7.06 -7.81
C ALA A 138 16.46 7.01 -6.93
N GLN A 139 17.58 6.51 -7.45
CA GLN A 139 18.87 6.48 -6.72
C GLN A 139 19.45 7.88 -6.47
N LEU A 140 19.01 8.89 -7.19
CA LEU A 140 19.44 10.29 -7.00
C LEU A 140 18.53 11.07 -6.03
N ARG A 141 17.40 10.48 -5.60
CA ARG A 141 16.44 11.13 -4.72
C ARG A 141 16.64 10.70 -3.27
N SER A 142 16.87 11.68 -2.40
CA SER A 142 17.10 11.45 -0.96
C SER A 142 15.97 10.64 -0.31
N ALA A 143 14.71 10.96 -0.62
CA ALA A 143 13.55 10.27 -0.06
C ALA A 143 13.47 8.77 -0.43
N ASP A 144 13.77 8.43 -1.69
CA ASP A 144 13.80 7.03 -2.13
C ASP A 144 14.94 6.25 -1.49
N MET A 145 16.11 6.88 -1.38
CA MET A 145 17.29 6.22 -0.78
C MET A 145 17.16 6.07 0.73
N ALA A 146 16.63 7.08 1.45
CA ALA A 146 16.34 6.97 2.87
C ALA A 146 15.31 5.87 3.15
N ARG A 147 14.27 5.75 2.31
CA ARG A 147 13.28 4.68 2.40
C ARG A 147 13.91 3.31 2.20
N ARG A 148 14.71 3.13 1.16
CA ARG A 148 15.42 1.86 0.89
C ARG A 148 16.33 1.48 2.06
N LEU A 149 17.15 2.43 2.51
CA LEU A 149 18.06 2.23 3.64
C LEU A 149 17.31 1.80 4.90
N PHE A 150 16.20 2.47 5.20
CA PHE A 150 15.35 2.20 6.35
C PHE A 150 14.73 0.79 6.33
N TYR A 151 14.09 0.42 5.22
CA TYR A 151 13.48 -0.91 5.11
C TYR A 151 14.54 -2.03 5.07
N THR A 152 15.69 -1.80 4.45
CA THR A 152 16.83 -2.73 4.50
C THR A 152 17.36 -2.88 5.92
N ALA A 153 17.41 -1.79 6.70
CA ALA A 153 17.80 -1.84 8.12
C ALA A 153 16.81 -2.62 8.98
N LEU A 154 15.50 -2.49 8.71
CA LEU A 154 14.45 -3.18 9.49
C LEU A 154 14.31 -4.66 9.15
N PHE A 155 14.47 -5.04 7.89
CA PHE A 155 14.14 -6.38 7.41
C PHE A 155 15.35 -7.17 6.90
N GLY A 156 16.45 -6.50 6.59
CA GLY A 156 17.61 -7.10 5.92
C GLY A 156 17.46 -7.14 4.39
N SER A 157 18.59 -7.12 3.68
CA SER A 157 18.65 -7.02 2.21
C SER A 157 18.11 -8.25 1.45
N ARG A 158 17.94 -9.38 2.12
CA ARG A 158 17.39 -10.62 1.54
C ARG A 158 15.88 -10.76 1.74
N HIS A 159 15.30 -9.94 2.60
CA HIS A 159 13.87 -9.96 2.87
C HIS A 159 13.10 -9.21 1.77
N PRO A 160 11.91 -9.68 1.32
CA PRO A 160 11.15 -9.01 0.25
C PRO A 160 10.85 -7.54 0.49
N LEU A 161 10.62 -7.13 1.75
CA LEU A 161 10.40 -5.72 2.11
C LEU A 161 11.70 -4.90 2.22
N GLY A 162 12.85 -5.53 2.36
CA GLY A 162 14.17 -4.88 2.48
C GLY A 162 15.02 -4.96 1.20
N CYS A 163 14.58 -5.74 0.20
CA CYS A 163 15.25 -5.91 -1.08
C CYS A 163 14.73 -4.90 -2.11
N TYR A 164 15.63 -4.26 -2.85
CA TYR A 164 15.28 -3.29 -3.88
C TYR A 164 16.01 -3.59 -5.18
N ALA A 165 15.25 -3.54 -6.28
CA ALA A 165 15.81 -3.71 -7.61
C ALA A 165 16.82 -2.62 -7.97
N THR A 166 17.85 -3.01 -8.70
CA THR A 166 18.88 -2.15 -9.27
C THR A 166 18.67 -1.97 -10.78
N PRO A 167 19.37 -1.01 -11.44
CA PRO A 167 19.36 -0.92 -12.89
C PRO A 167 19.83 -2.22 -13.59
N ALA A 168 20.77 -2.96 -12.99
CA ALA A 168 21.23 -4.25 -13.52
C ALA A 168 20.17 -5.34 -13.47
N ASP A 169 19.27 -5.31 -12.47
CA ASP A 169 18.14 -6.25 -12.41
C ASP A 169 17.16 -6.02 -13.58
N ALA A 170 17.01 -4.78 -14.03
CA ALA A 170 16.17 -4.47 -15.20
C ALA A 170 16.81 -4.98 -16.51
N ASP A 171 18.16 -4.99 -16.60
CA ASP A 171 18.87 -5.58 -17.74
C ASP A 171 18.87 -7.12 -17.70
N ALA A 172 18.83 -7.71 -16.51
CA ALA A 172 18.83 -9.16 -16.31
C ALA A 172 17.45 -9.81 -16.36
N LEU A 173 16.36 -9.00 -16.31
CA LEU A 173 14.99 -9.51 -16.37
C LEU A 173 14.73 -10.20 -17.71
N THR A 174 14.11 -11.39 -17.67
CA THR A 174 13.77 -12.14 -18.89
C THR A 174 12.26 -12.24 -19.07
N LEU A 175 11.79 -12.22 -20.32
CA LEU A 175 10.38 -12.37 -20.64
C LEU A 175 9.84 -13.74 -20.17
N ASP A 176 10.65 -14.79 -20.23
CA ASP A 176 10.28 -16.12 -19.75
C ASP A 176 10.04 -16.15 -18.24
N ALA A 177 10.83 -15.41 -17.46
CA ALA A 177 10.60 -15.29 -16.02
C ALA A 177 9.28 -14.55 -15.72
N VAL A 178 8.97 -13.51 -16.50
CA VAL A 178 7.70 -12.76 -16.40
C VAL A 178 6.51 -13.66 -16.72
N LYS A 179 6.56 -14.38 -17.85
CA LYS A 179 5.50 -15.33 -18.27
C LYS A 179 5.30 -16.44 -17.22
N ARG A 180 6.39 -16.98 -16.69
CA ARG A 180 6.33 -17.99 -15.62
C ARG A 180 5.67 -17.46 -14.37
N HIS A 181 6.06 -16.26 -13.90
CA HIS A 181 5.46 -15.64 -12.73
C HIS A 181 3.95 -15.42 -12.93
N TYR A 182 3.54 -14.97 -14.14
CA TYR A 182 2.13 -14.84 -14.48
C TYR A 182 1.41 -16.18 -14.39
N ALA A 183 1.91 -17.21 -15.05
CA ALA A 183 1.31 -18.53 -15.08
C ALA A 183 1.19 -19.20 -13.69
N GLU A 184 2.14 -18.90 -12.80
CA GLU A 184 2.16 -19.46 -11.44
C GLU A 184 1.28 -18.67 -10.44
N ARG A 185 1.13 -17.34 -10.63
CA ARG A 185 0.60 -16.43 -9.60
C ARG A 185 -0.61 -15.60 -10.02
N HIS A 186 -0.84 -15.38 -11.33
CA HIS A 186 -2.02 -14.66 -11.84
C HIS A 186 -3.06 -15.64 -12.43
N ARG A 187 -3.18 -16.82 -11.83
CA ARG A 187 -4.11 -17.84 -12.30
C ARG A 187 -5.55 -17.36 -12.21
N PRO A 188 -6.36 -17.48 -13.29
CA PRO A 188 -7.74 -16.98 -13.29
C PRO A 188 -8.59 -17.52 -12.13
N GLY A 189 -8.48 -18.84 -11.84
CA GLY A 189 -9.21 -19.48 -10.74
C GLY A 189 -8.82 -19.02 -9.34
N ASP A 190 -7.72 -18.28 -9.17
CA ASP A 190 -7.23 -17.79 -7.86
C ASP A 190 -7.42 -16.28 -7.68
N LEU A 191 -7.99 -15.58 -8.67
CA LEU A 191 -8.27 -14.15 -8.59
C LEU A 191 -9.38 -13.84 -7.59
N ASP A 192 -9.16 -12.86 -6.73
CA ASP A 192 -10.24 -12.19 -6.03
C ASP A 192 -10.77 -11.08 -6.93
N ILE A 193 -12.08 -11.11 -7.23
CA ILE A 193 -12.73 -10.14 -8.11
C ILE A 193 -13.60 -9.21 -7.25
N VAL A 194 -13.40 -7.90 -7.42
CA VAL A 194 -14.20 -6.87 -6.72
C VAL A 194 -14.88 -5.99 -7.75
N LEU A 195 -16.20 -5.91 -7.70
CA LEU A 195 -17.03 -5.06 -8.57
C LEU A 195 -17.56 -3.87 -7.78
N SER A 196 -17.47 -2.68 -8.34
CA SER A 196 -17.97 -1.46 -7.70
C SER A 196 -18.69 -0.58 -8.72
N GLY A 197 -19.77 0.07 -8.30
CA GLY A 197 -20.57 0.95 -9.15
C GLY A 197 -21.87 0.30 -9.60
N HIS A 198 -22.25 0.48 -10.86
CA HIS A 198 -23.48 -0.09 -11.37
C HIS A 198 -23.36 -1.60 -11.59
N VAL A 199 -23.61 -2.37 -10.53
CA VAL A 199 -23.55 -3.85 -10.52
C VAL A 199 -24.96 -4.41 -10.51
N ASP A 200 -25.33 -5.06 -11.61
CA ASP A 200 -26.64 -5.72 -11.78
C ASP A 200 -26.47 -7.24 -12.00
N ASP A 201 -27.60 -7.96 -12.02
CA ASP A 201 -27.60 -9.43 -12.18
C ASP A 201 -27.01 -9.87 -13.53
N VAL A 202 -27.11 -9.03 -14.58
CA VAL A 202 -26.53 -9.33 -15.91
C VAL A 202 -25.00 -9.30 -15.83
N LEU A 203 -24.43 -8.31 -15.15
CA LEU A 203 -22.99 -8.22 -14.93
C LEU A 203 -22.50 -9.39 -14.08
N LEU A 204 -23.20 -9.73 -12.99
CA LEU A 204 -22.85 -10.87 -12.13
C LEU A 204 -22.86 -12.18 -12.91
N ALA A 205 -23.90 -12.46 -13.69
CA ALA A 205 -23.99 -13.66 -14.50
C ALA A 205 -22.90 -13.71 -15.60
N THR A 206 -22.55 -12.55 -16.18
CA THR A 206 -21.49 -12.49 -17.21
C THR A 206 -20.11 -12.75 -16.58
N VAL A 207 -19.82 -12.17 -15.42
CA VAL A 207 -18.56 -12.43 -14.70
C VAL A 207 -18.47 -13.89 -14.27
N ASP A 208 -19.56 -14.50 -13.81
CA ASP A 208 -19.59 -15.92 -13.50
C ASP A 208 -19.36 -16.79 -14.76
N ALA A 209 -19.95 -16.45 -15.89
CA ALA A 209 -19.71 -17.16 -17.15
C ALA A 209 -18.25 -17.08 -17.63
N LEU A 210 -17.53 -15.99 -17.34
CA LEU A 210 -16.13 -15.80 -17.74
C LEU A 210 -15.13 -16.43 -16.78
N PHE A 211 -15.36 -16.34 -15.47
CA PHE A 211 -14.40 -16.73 -14.43
C PHE A 211 -14.88 -17.88 -13.53
N GLY A 212 -16.17 -18.22 -13.57
CA GLY A 212 -16.75 -19.25 -12.70
C GLY A 212 -16.45 -20.70 -13.14
N HIS A 213 -15.83 -20.91 -14.31
CA HIS A 213 -15.39 -22.22 -14.79
C HIS A 213 -13.93 -22.54 -14.46
N ASP A 214 -13.16 -21.55 -14.02
CA ASP A 214 -11.75 -21.73 -13.68
C ASP A 214 -11.58 -22.55 -12.40
N THR A 215 -10.62 -23.48 -12.41
CA THR A 215 -10.34 -24.29 -11.24
C THR A 215 -9.43 -23.55 -10.25
N PRO A 216 -9.91 -23.25 -9.03
CA PRO A 216 -9.06 -22.69 -7.99
C PRO A 216 -7.92 -23.66 -7.60
N SER A 217 -6.78 -23.10 -7.21
CA SER A 217 -5.69 -23.90 -6.63
C SER A 217 -6.13 -24.45 -5.27
N ALA A 218 -5.82 -25.71 -4.98
CA ALA A 218 -6.11 -26.31 -3.68
C ALA A 218 -5.35 -25.58 -2.54
N ASP A 219 -4.08 -25.24 -2.79
CA ASP A 219 -3.21 -24.57 -1.82
C ASP A 219 -2.29 -23.59 -2.56
N LEU A 220 -2.65 -22.32 -2.65
CA LEU A 220 -1.74 -21.27 -3.10
C LEU A 220 -0.93 -20.77 -1.89
N PRO A 221 0.41 -20.97 -1.84
CA PRO A 221 1.21 -20.52 -0.72
C PRO A 221 1.11 -19.01 -0.52
N ARG A 222 0.75 -18.58 0.69
CA ARG A 222 0.65 -17.16 1.08
C ARG A 222 1.82 -16.79 1.99
N THR A 223 2.56 -15.75 1.62
CA THR A 223 3.68 -15.24 2.41
C THR A 223 3.19 -14.33 3.51
N THR A 224 3.69 -14.53 4.73
CA THR A 224 3.50 -13.61 5.86
C THR A 224 4.85 -13.14 6.37
N PHE A 225 4.92 -11.92 6.88
CA PHE A 225 6.12 -11.32 7.47
C PHE A 225 6.10 -11.35 9.00
N ALA A 226 5.16 -12.08 9.61
CA ALA A 226 4.91 -12.12 11.05
C ALA A 226 6.13 -12.53 11.92
N HIS A 227 7.08 -13.25 11.35
CA HIS A 227 8.25 -13.77 12.06
C HIS A 227 9.55 -13.09 11.65
N SER A 228 9.49 -11.91 11.01
CA SER A 228 10.70 -11.13 10.78
C SER A 228 11.32 -10.78 12.13
N PRO A 229 12.58 -11.19 12.41
CA PRO A 229 13.21 -10.86 13.68
C PRO A 229 13.33 -9.34 13.81
N LEU A 230 13.04 -8.83 15.01
CA LEU A 230 13.33 -7.43 15.32
C LEU A 230 14.85 -7.24 15.30
N LEU A 231 15.34 -6.56 14.28
CA LEU A 231 16.74 -6.17 14.26
C LEU A 231 16.99 -5.05 15.28
N PRO A 232 18.18 -5.00 15.90
CA PRO A 232 18.48 -3.94 16.86
C PRO A 232 18.41 -2.56 16.20
N PRO A 233 18.00 -1.52 16.94
CA PRO A 233 18.01 -0.16 16.46
C PRO A 233 19.39 0.23 15.93
N THR A 234 19.41 0.91 14.80
CA THR A 234 20.67 1.33 14.17
C THR A 234 20.54 2.74 13.58
N ARG A 235 21.68 3.41 13.39
CA ARG A 235 21.76 4.69 12.68
C ARG A 235 22.62 4.50 11.44
N LEU A 236 22.02 4.83 10.28
CA LEU A 236 22.67 4.66 8.98
C LEU A 236 22.58 5.97 8.17
N ASP A 237 23.71 6.37 7.62
CA ASP A 237 23.86 7.56 6.80
C ASP A 237 24.28 7.17 5.38
N MET A 238 23.63 7.78 4.37
CA MET A 238 23.94 7.56 2.95
C MET A 238 24.13 8.90 2.24
N PRO A 239 25.36 9.34 2.01
CA PRO A 239 25.61 10.56 1.25
C PRO A 239 25.22 10.35 -0.22
N ILE A 240 24.53 11.37 -0.80
CA ILE A 240 24.17 11.39 -2.22
C ILE A 240 24.85 12.58 -2.87
N ALA A 241 25.72 12.29 -3.85
CA ALA A 241 26.47 13.34 -4.55
C ALA A 241 25.52 14.33 -5.26
N GLY A 242 25.74 15.63 -5.04
CA GLY A 242 24.91 16.69 -5.61
C GLY A 242 23.56 16.92 -4.94
N ALA A 243 23.21 16.17 -3.91
CA ALA A 243 22.00 16.44 -3.15
C ALA A 243 22.10 17.77 -2.41
N VAL A 244 21.01 18.53 -2.38
CA VAL A 244 20.88 19.77 -1.60
C VAL A 244 20.10 19.56 -0.30
N GLN A 245 19.30 18.50 -0.24
CA GLN A 245 18.48 18.13 0.92
C GLN A 245 18.90 16.76 1.45
N THR A 246 18.52 16.52 2.71
CA THR A 246 18.63 15.23 3.38
C THR A 246 17.23 14.77 3.81
N THR A 247 16.88 13.55 3.48
CA THR A 247 15.70 12.91 4.07
C THR A 247 16.12 12.21 5.36
N VAL A 248 15.47 12.60 6.45
CA VAL A 248 15.60 11.95 7.77
C VAL A 248 14.41 11.05 7.97
N ARG A 249 14.65 9.77 8.23
CA ARG A 249 13.63 8.76 8.51
C ARG A 249 13.93 8.08 9.83
N VAL A 250 12.94 8.10 10.75
CA VAL A 250 13.05 7.52 12.09
C VAL A 250 11.88 6.57 12.31
N GLY A 251 12.11 5.37 12.81
CA GLY A 251 11.03 4.42 13.06
C GLY A 251 11.50 3.02 13.40
N ARG A 252 10.57 2.08 13.40
CA ARG A 252 10.83 0.69 13.77
C ARG A 252 9.76 -0.28 13.24
N LEU A 253 10.06 -1.57 13.30
CA LEU A 253 9.04 -2.64 13.22
C LEU A 253 8.32 -2.72 14.58
N LEU A 254 6.99 -2.60 14.59
CA LEU A 254 6.18 -2.68 15.80
C LEU A 254 5.89 -4.14 16.16
N PRO A 255 6.09 -4.55 17.42
CA PRO A 255 5.76 -5.91 17.88
C PRO A 255 4.27 -6.00 18.30
N VAL A 256 3.38 -5.54 17.45
CA VAL A 256 1.92 -5.62 17.64
C VAL A 256 1.28 -6.13 16.35
N ALA A 257 0.17 -6.83 16.48
CA ALA A 257 -0.65 -7.24 15.35
C ALA A 257 -1.73 -6.16 15.05
N TRP A 258 -2.26 -6.14 13.82
CA TRP A 258 -3.27 -5.17 13.43
C TRP A 258 -4.63 -5.38 14.14
N ASP A 259 -4.90 -6.61 14.59
CA ASP A 259 -6.10 -7.00 15.36
C ASP A 259 -5.96 -6.80 16.88
N ASP A 260 -4.76 -6.45 17.35
CA ASP A 260 -4.56 -6.07 18.74
C ASP A 260 -5.26 -4.71 19.01
N PRO A 261 -6.11 -4.59 20.04
CA PRO A 261 -6.72 -3.31 20.41
C PRO A 261 -5.74 -2.17 20.67
N ASP A 262 -4.52 -2.47 21.12
CA ASP A 262 -3.47 -1.48 21.32
C ASP A 262 -2.96 -0.88 20.01
N TYR A 263 -3.07 -1.59 18.87
CA TYR A 263 -2.74 -1.01 17.59
C TYR A 263 -3.68 0.15 17.20
N ALA A 264 -4.99 0.01 17.42
CA ALA A 264 -5.93 1.09 17.17
C ALA A 264 -5.65 2.32 18.08
N ARG A 265 -5.22 2.10 19.33
CA ARG A 265 -4.77 3.19 20.22
C ARG A 265 -3.44 3.81 19.75
N LEU A 266 -2.52 3.00 19.21
CA LEU A 266 -1.29 3.50 18.58
C LEU A 266 -1.58 4.39 17.37
N MET A 267 -2.64 4.16 16.61
CA MET A 267 -3.05 5.06 15.52
C MET A 267 -3.36 6.47 16.04
N LEU A 268 -4.03 6.60 17.21
CA LEU A 268 -4.24 7.90 17.86
C LEU A 268 -2.90 8.56 18.22
N LEU A 269 -2.01 7.81 18.87
CA LEU A 269 -0.70 8.30 19.30
C LEU A 269 0.17 8.76 18.13
N VAL A 270 0.21 7.98 17.04
CA VAL A 270 0.93 8.34 15.80
C VAL A 270 0.33 9.57 15.13
N THR A 271 -1.00 9.72 15.21
CA THR A 271 -1.69 10.91 14.68
C THR A 271 -1.33 12.17 15.49
N ILE A 272 -1.27 12.09 16.82
CA ILE A 272 -0.77 13.17 17.69
C ILE A 272 0.64 13.58 17.29
N LEU A 273 1.52 12.59 17.09
CA LEU A 273 2.92 12.84 16.76
C LEU A 273 3.10 13.55 15.42
N GLY A 274 2.46 13.06 14.34
CA GLY A 274 2.73 13.57 12.99
C GLY A 274 1.67 13.21 11.95
N GLY A 275 0.42 12.89 12.36
CA GLY A 275 -0.62 12.41 11.44
C GLY A 275 -1.44 13.52 10.77
N TYR A 276 -1.36 14.77 11.23
CA TYR A 276 -2.13 15.91 10.70
C TYR A 276 -1.33 17.20 10.74
N PHE A 277 -1.87 18.27 10.16
CA PHE A 277 -1.14 19.55 9.99
C PHE A 277 -0.75 20.20 11.34
N GLY A 278 -1.60 20.17 12.35
CA GLY A 278 -1.32 20.71 13.70
C GLY A 278 -0.68 19.71 14.64
N SER A 279 -0.07 18.62 14.14
CA SER A 279 0.59 17.60 14.97
C SER A 279 1.90 18.12 15.57
N ARG A 280 2.40 17.45 16.62
CA ARG A 280 3.60 17.90 17.36
C ARG A 280 4.83 18.09 16.48
N LEU A 281 5.13 17.12 15.60
CA LEU A 281 6.25 17.23 14.66
C LEU A 281 6.08 18.37 13.65
N MET A 282 4.86 18.58 13.14
CA MET A 282 4.59 19.69 12.21
C MET A 282 4.77 21.04 12.88
N SER A 283 4.22 21.24 14.08
CA SER A 283 4.38 22.47 14.85
C SER A 283 5.85 22.73 15.18
N ASN A 284 6.59 21.72 15.67
CA ASN A 284 8.00 21.88 16.04
C ASN A 284 8.90 22.13 14.79
N LEU A 285 8.96 21.18 13.85
CA LEU A 285 9.98 21.22 12.79
C LEU A 285 9.60 22.19 11.66
N ARG A 286 8.31 22.36 11.34
CA ARG A 286 7.88 23.23 10.26
C ARG A 286 7.57 24.64 10.73
N GLU A 287 6.70 24.79 11.76
CA GLU A 287 6.19 26.12 12.15
C GLU A 287 7.20 26.88 13.01
N ASP A 288 7.74 26.25 14.07
CA ASP A 288 8.64 26.91 15.02
C ASP A 288 10.07 27.04 14.47
N LYS A 289 10.60 25.98 13.85
CA LYS A 289 12.02 25.92 13.42
C LYS A 289 12.24 26.14 11.94
N GLY A 290 11.23 25.94 11.10
CA GLY A 290 11.35 26.12 9.65
C GLY A 290 12.31 25.16 8.95
N TYR A 291 12.61 23.99 9.54
CA TYR A 291 13.56 23.02 9.01
C TYR A 291 13.05 22.26 7.78
N THR A 292 11.73 22.16 7.62
CA THR A 292 11.08 21.37 6.57
C THR A 292 9.79 22.02 6.09
N TYR A 293 9.39 21.72 4.86
CA TYR A 293 8.05 22.03 4.37
C TYR A 293 6.97 21.07 4.91
N GLY A 294 7.37 19.89 5.38
CA GLY A 294 6.46 18.93 5.98
C GLY A 294 7.20 17.74 6.58
N ILE A 295 6.64 17.25 7.67
CA ILE A 295 7.04 16.02 8.33
C ILE A 295 5.78 15.24 8.66
N TYR A 296 5.85 13.92 8.61
CA TYR A 296 4.73 13.07 8.96
C TYR A 296 5.18 11.87 9.78
N ALA A 297 4.26 11.34 10.59
CA ALA A 297 4.37 10.06 11.27
C ALA A 297 3.25 9.14 10.79
N ARG A 298 3.57 7.88 10.48
CA ARG A 298 2.61 6.89 9.97
C ARG A 298 2.95 5.48 10.41
N THR A 299 1.94 4.62 10.37
CA THR A 299 2.12 3.18 10.37
C THR A 299 1.81 2.62 8.99
N GLN A 300 2.56 1.59 8.58
CA GLN A 300 2.33 0.83 7.36
C GLN A 300 2.11 -0.63 7.74
N ILE A 301 0.93 -1.15 7.41
CA ILE A 301 0.60 -2.56 7.62
C ILE A 301 1.06 -3.37 6.41
N TYR A 302 1.73 -4.46 6.69
CA TYR A 302 2.01 -5.57 5.77
C TYR A 302 1.39 -6.82 6.36
N ARG A 303 1.20 -7.87 5.59
CA ARG A 303 0.71 -9.16 6.08
C ARG A 303 1.62 -9.69 7.20
N GLY A 304 1.17 -9.58 8.44
CA GLY A 304 1.89 -10.03 9.64
C GLY A 304 3.00 -9.09 10.14
N ALA A 305 3.14 -7.88 9.61
CA ALA A 305 4.12 -6.90 10.10
C ALA A 305 3.56 -5.47 10.05
N ILE A 306 3.92 -4.65 11.02
CA ILE A 306 3.55 -3.24 11.07
C ILE A 306 4.82 -2.41 11.27
N VAL A 307 5.04 -1.46 10.36
CA VAL A 307 6.17 -0.52 10.44
C VAL A 307 5.65 0.85 10.87
N PHE A 308 6.21 1.39 11.94
CA PHE A 308 6.06 2.80 12.32
C PHE A 308 7.22 3.60 11.75
N TYR A 309 6.96 4.78 11.21
CA TYR A 309 8.00 5.70 10.78
C TYR A 309 7.57 7.16 10.74
N THR A 310 8.54 8.05 10.91
CA THR A 310 8.47 9.46 10.56
C THR A 310 9.33 9.72 9.34
N SER A 311 9.05 10.77 8.57
CA SER A 311 9.91 11.18 7.45
C SER A 311 9.79 12.68 7.19
N ALA A 312 10.93 13.33 7.01
CA ALA A 312 11.04 14.74 6.63
C ALA A 312 12.18 14.94 5.64
N ASP A 313 11.98 15.85 4.69
CA ASP A 313 13.04 16.38 3.83
C ASP A 313 13.48 17.73 4.39
N VAL A 314 14.76 17.85 4.73
CA VAL A 314 15.34 19.03 5.37
C VAL A 314 16.58 19.49 4.61
N ALA A 315 17.02 20.75 4.83
CA ALA A 315 18.32 21.19 4.36
C ALA A 315 19.44 20.37 5.03
N GLY A 316 20.52 20.07 4.33
CA GLY A 316 21.55 19.17 4.83
C GLY A 316 22.25 19.65 6.11
N ASP A 317 22.36 20.97 6.28
CA ASP A 317 22.97 21.61 7.45
C ASP A 317 22.14 21.56 8.73
N VAL A 318 20.82 21.28 8.63
CA VAL A 318 19.91 21.12 9.79
C VAL A 318 19.48 19.67 10.01
N ALA A 319 20.05 18.71 9.29
CA ALA A 319 19.65 17.30 9.37
C ALA A 319 19.83 16.68 10.77
N ASP A 320 20.96 17.01 11.44
CA ASP A 320 21.22 16.56 12.82
C ASP A 320 20.24 17.20 13.81
N ASP A 321 19.90 18.46 13.62
CA ASP A 321 18.95 19.18 14.44
C ASP A 321 17.55 18.60 14.27
N ALA A 322 17.14 18.36 13.04
CA ALA A 322 15.85 17.73 12.74
C ALA A 322 15.72 16.33 13.36
N GLU A 323 16.77 15.50 13.29
CA GLU A 323 16.82 14.21 13.95
C GLU A 323 16.62 14.35 15.47
N ARG A 324 17.36 15.30 16.11
CA ARG A 324 17.22 15.55 17.57
C ARG A 324 15.81 15.98 17.95
N GLU A 325 15.17 16.83 17.15
CA GLU A 325 13.80 17.28 17.41
C GLU A 325 12.77 16.14 17.24
N ILE A 326 12.95 15.27 16.24
CA ILE A 326 12.10 14.06 16.12
C ILE A 326 12.24 13.18 17.36
N MET A 327 13.47 12.94 17.81
CA MET A 327 13.73 12.14 19.02
C MET A 327 13.18 12.84 20.29
N HIS A 328 13.27 14.16 20.35
CA HIS A 328 12.73 14.95 21.44
C HIS A 328 11.18 14.81 21.53
N GLU A 329 10.47 14.94 20.41
CA GLU A 329 9.02 14.77 20.41
C GLU A 329 8.58 13.34 20.76
N LEU A 330 9.34 12.33 20.33
CA LEU A 330 9.12 10.94 20.78
C LEU A 330 9.32 10.80 22.30
N GLN A 331 10.38 11.40 22.85
CA GLN A 331 10.64 11.37 24.30
C GLN A 331 9.54 12.11 25.08
N ARG A 332 9.05 13.25 24.60
CA ARG A 332 7.94 13.98 25.22
C ARG A 332 6.66 13.15 25.31
N LEU A 333 6.39 12.28 24.34
CA LEU A 333 5.25 11.36 24.42
C LEU A 333 5.41 10.31 25.53
N VAL A 334 6.66 9.95 25.87
CA VAL A 334 6.98 9.02 26.97
C VAL A 334 6.88 9.72 28.34
N ASP A 335 7.46 10.91 28.44
CA ASP A 335 7.62 11.61 29.71
C ASP A 335 6.35 12.35 30.15
N ASP A 336 5.66 12.98 29.19
CA ASP A 336 4.52 13.85 29.47
C ASP A 336 3.21 13.21 28.97
N PRO A 337 2.17 13.13 29.82
CA PRO A 337 0.87 12.67 29.38
C PRO A 337 0.28 13.64 28.35
N VAL A 338 -0.36 13.07 27.31
CA VAL A 338 -1.06 13.86 26.29
C VAL A 338 -2.20 14.65 26.94
N PRO A 339 -2.29 15.99 26.74
CA PRO A 339 -3.40 16.78 27.25
C PRO A 339 -4.76 16.26 26.71
N GLN A 340 -5.79 16.26 27.54
CA GLN A 340 -7.12 15.77 27.14
C GLN A 340 -7.67 16.52 25.91
N ALA A 341 -7.44 17.84 25.82
CA ALA A 341 -7.88 18.64 24.69
C ALA A 341 -7.20 18.24 23.36
N GLU A 342 -5.91 17.86 23.41
CA GLU A 342 -5.16 17.35 22.24
C GLU A 342 -5.71 15.98 21.82
N LEU A 343 -5.97 15.09 22.76
CA LEU A 343 -6.58 13.78 22.47
C LEU A 343 -7.96 13.93 21.86
N ASP A 344 -8.81 14.85 22.36
CA ASP A 344 -10.16 15.07 21.83
C ASP A 344 -10.14 15.67 20.42
N LEU A 345 -9.17 16.55 20.14
CA LEU A 345 -8.93 17.05 18.78
C LEU A 345 -8.55 15.91 17.84
N VAL A 346 -7.59 15.06 18.22
CA VAL A 346 -7.10 13.96 17.39
C VAL A 346 -8.16 12.88 17.15
N ARG A 347 -9.02 12.61 18.13
CA ARG A 347 -10.21 11.77 17.91
C ARG A 347 -11.07 12.29 16.76
N THR A 348 -11.28 13.60 16.72
CA THR A 348 -12.07 14.24 15.65
C THR A 348 -11.37 14.16 14.29
N VAL A 349 -10.07 14.42 14.25
CA VAL A 349 -9.24 14.33 13.03
C VAL A 349 -9.27 12.90 12.49
N LEU A 350 -8.95 11.92 13.32
CA LEU A 350 -8.85 10.52 12.88
C LEU A 350 -10.21 9.96 12.46
N ALA A 351 -11.30 10.32 13.16
CA ALA A 351 -12.65 9.96 12.74
C ALA A 351 -13.02 10.59 11.39
N GLY A 352 -12.67 11.86 11.16
CA GLY A 352 -12.88 12.56 9.89
C GLY A 352 -12.08 11.95 8.74
N ASP A 353 -10.83 11.59 8.98
CA ASP A 353 -9.98 10.92 7.98
C ASP A 353 -10.53 9.54 7.64
N PHE A 354 -10.97 8.77 8.64
CA PHE A 354 -11.63 7.50 8.40
C PHE A 354 -12.90 7.65 7.56
N LEU A 355 -13.80 8.59 7.92
CA LEU A 355 -15.04 8.83 7.17
C LEU A 355 -14.75 9.17 5.71
N ARG A 356 -13.74 10.01 5.45
CA ARG A 356 -13.32 10.34 4.07
C ARG A 356 -12.78 9.11 3.32
N SER A 357 -12.08 8.20 4.00
CA SER A 357 -11.55 6.96 3.39
C SER A 357 -12.62 5.94 3.01
N VAL A 358 -13.86 6.12 3.46
CA VAL A 358 -15.01 5.26 3.16
C VAL A 358 -16.19 6.04 2.55
N ASP A 359 -15.95 7.29 2.15
CA ASP A 359 -16.95 8.17 1.52
C ASP A 359 -17.13 7.81 0.04
N GLY A 360 -18.09 6.97 -0.22
CA GLY A 360 -18.35 6.46 -1.57
C GLY A 360 -18.01 4.98 -1.73
N ILE A 361 -18.50 4.43 -2.83
CA ILE A 361 -18.35 3.00 -3.12
C ILE A 361 -16.96 2.64 -3.62
N PHE A 362 -16.32 3.56 -4.37
CA PHE A 362 -14.98 3.32 -4.93
C PHE A 362 -13.90 3.36 -3.86
N GLU A 363 -14.02 4.27 -2.89
CA GLU A 363 -13.17 4.36 -1.70
C GLU A 363 -13.31 3.10 -0.84
N ARG A 364 -14.54 2.64 -0.59
CA ARG A 364 -14.79 1.40 0.14
C ARG A 364 -14.21 0.19 -0.56
N SER A 365 -14.37 0.09 -1.88
CA SER A 365 -13.79 -1.02 -2.65
C SER A 365 -12.26 -0.98 -2.67
N ALA A 366 -11.64 0.20 -2.81
CA ALA A 366 -10.19 0.36 -2.76
C ALA A 366 -9.64 -0.08 -1.39
N ARG A 367 -10.27 0.37 -0.29
CA ARG A 367 -9.95 -0.08 1.06
C ARG A 367 -10.07 -1.61 1.20
N PHE A 368 -11.14 -2.19 0.66
CA PHE A 368 -11.35 -3.64 0.70
C PHE A 368 -10.26 -4.41 -0.08
N VAL A 369 -9.86 -3.91 -1.26
CA VAL A 369 -8.74 -4.48 -2.04
C VAL A 369 -7.42 -4.45 -1.24
N ASP A 370 -7.14 -3.35 -0.53
CA ASP A 370 -5.96 -3.27 0.35
C ASP A 370 -6.04 -4.27 1.52
N MET A 371 -7.24 -4.49 2.08
CA MET A 371 -7.48 -5.46 3.14
C MET A 371 -7.23 -6.90 2.67
N LEU A 372 -7.66 -7.27 1.46
CA LEU A 372 -7.38 -8.58 0.85
C LEU A 372 -5.87 -8.88 0.80
N GLY A 373 -5.06 -7.87 0.48
CA GLY A 373 -3.60 -8.02 0.37
C GLY A 373 -2.85 -8.07 1.69
N THR A 374 -3.43 -7.54 2.77
CA THR A 374 -2.77 -7.41 4.09
C THR A 374 -3.33 -8.36 5.15
N ASP A 375 -4.39 -9.12 4.83
CA ASP A 375 -5.18 -9.93 5.76
C ASP A 375 -5.84 -9.12 6.90
N VAL A 376 -5.87 -7.79 6.78
CA VAL A 376 -6.64 -6.93 7.67
C VAL A 376 -8.13 -7.17 7.42
N THR A 377 -8.90 -7.18 8.49
CA THR A 377 -10.36 -7.30 8.42
C THR A 377 -11.04 -6.06 8.99
N GLU A 378 -12.34 -5.98 8.84
CA GLU A 378 -13.12 -4.89 9.42
C GLU A 378 -13.11 -4.87 10.97
N LEU A 379 -12.53 -5.86 11.63
CA LEU A 379 -12.24 -5.83 13.07
C LEU A 379 -11.38 -4.60 13.43
N LEU A 380 -10.45 -4.19 12.54
CA LEU A 380 -9.67 -2.96 12.75
C LEU A 380 -10.57 -1.71 12.84
N THR A 381 -11.65 -1.66 12.06
CA THR A 381 -12.64 -0.58 12.14
C THR A 381 -13.36 -0.56 13.49
N ASP A 382 -13.76 -1.74 14.00
CA ASP A 382 -14.40 -1.84 15.30
C ASP A 382 -13.44 -1.51 16.44
N ASN A 383 -12.18 -1.98 16.38
CA ASN A 383 -11.13 -1.61 17.33
C ASN A 383 -10.84 -0.10 17.30
N LEU A 384 -10.81 0.52 16.10
CA LEU A 384 -10.63 1.97 15.99
C LEU A 384 -11.81 2.74 16.61
N ARG A 385 -13.04 2.29 16.37
CA ARG A 385 -14.23 2.90 16.97
C ARG A 385 -14.18 2.84 18.50
N GLU A 386 -13.79 1.71 19.06
CA GLU A 386 -13.60 1.54 20.51
C GLU A 386 -12.46 2.42 21.03
N ALA A 387 -11.31 2.43 20.34
CA ALA A 387 -10.17 3.26 20.73
C ALA A 387 -10.50 4.76 20.74
N LEU A 388 -11.26 5.26 19.73
CA LEU A 388 -11.74 6.63 19.69
C LEU A 388 -12.63 6.98 20.90
N ALA A 389 -13.37 6.02 21.44
CA ALA A 389 -14.28 6.24 22.56
C ALA A 389 -13.59 6.12 23.92
N THR A 390 -12.65 5.18 24.08
CA THR A 390 -12.19 4.73 25.40
C THR A 390 -10.75 5.08 25.74
N THR A 391 -9.89 5.40 24.76
CA THR A 391 -8.47 5.66 25.02
C THR A 391 -8.27 6.84 25.95
N THR A 392 -7.41 6.67 26.94
CA THR A 392 -7.05 7.71 27.92
C THR A 392 -5.63 8.25 27.68
N PRO A 393 -5.28 9.43 28.20
CA PRO A 393 -3.89 9.92 28.16
C PRO A 393 -2.88 8.94 28.74
N SER A 394 -3.23 8.20 29.79
CA SER A 394 -2.33 7.22 30.40
C SER A 394 -2.13 5.98 29.54
N ASP A 395 -3.13 5.55 28.75
CA ASP A 395 -2.96 4.50 27.73
C ASP A 395 -1.95 4.93 26.68
N LEU A 396 -2.06 6.17 26.19
CA LEU A 396 -1.15 6.72 25.19
C LEU A 396 0.29 6.81 25.71
N GLN A 397 0.48 7.26 26.96
CA GLN A 397 1.80 7.36 27.58
C GLN A 397 2.43 5.96 27.76
N ARG A 398 1.66 4.97 28.21
CA ARG A 398 2.10 3.58 28.31
C ARG A 398 2.55 3.05 26.94
N LEU A 399 1.74 3.28 25.89
CA LEU A 399 2.05 2.84 24.53
C LEU A 399 3.27 3.57 23.95
N ALA A 400 3.44 4.86 24.24
CA ALA A 400 4.62 5.61 23.85
C ALA A 400 5.90 5.01 24.47
N ALA A 401 5.88 4.74 25.77
CA ALA A 401 7.00 4.12 26.47
C ALA A 401 7.33 2.71 25.92
N THR A 402 6.31 1.93 25.62
CA THR A 402 6.47 0.54 25.14
C THR A 402 6.93 0.47 23.69
N HIS A 403 6.42 1.34 22.82
CA HIS A 403 6.55 1.19 21.37
C HIS A 403 7.31 2.32 20.68
N LEU A 404 7.29 3.55 21.22
CA LEU A 404 7.82 4.74 20.54
C LEU A 404 8.98 5.41 21.30
N ALA A 405 9.52 4.81 22.35
CA ALA A 405 10.67 5.35 23.06
C ALA A 405 11.88 5.54 22.10
N PRO A 406 12.61 6.68 22.15
CA PRO A 406 13.70 6.99 21.22
C PRO A 406 14.76 5.90 21.08
N GLY A 407 15.10 5.21 22.19
CA GLY A 407 16.08 4.12 22.20
C GLY A 407 15.66 2.87 21.40
N LEU A 408 14.42 2.80 20.93
CA LEU A 408 13.89 1.72 20.10
C LEU A 408 13.95 2.02 18.59
N MET A 409 14.35 3.24 18.22
CA MET A 409 14.22 3.73 16.85
C MET A 409 15.48 3.46 16.01
N THR A 410 15.25 2.98 14.80
CA THR A 410 16.22 3.01 13.72
C THR A 410 16.15 4.36 13.03
N VAL A 411 17.31 4.97 12.77
CA VAL A 411 17.44 6.24 12.06
C VAL A 411 18.14 6.01 10.74
N CYS A 412 17.57 6.47 9.65
CA CYS A 412 18.18 6.42 8.33
C CYS A 412 18.14 7.80 7.68
N ARG A 413 19.29 8.27 7.22
CA ARG A 413 19.41 9.55 6.52
C ARG A 413 20.04 9.34 5.16
N ALA A 414 19.52 10.00 4.16
CA ALA A 414 20.13 10.00 2.83
C ALA A 414 20.09 11.40 2.22
N GLY A 415 21.16 11.82 1.57
CA GLY A 415 21.23 13.12 0.93
C GLY A 415 22.54 13.86 1.16
N LYS A 416 22.46 15.18 1.35
CA LYS A 416 23.59 16.04 1.72
C LYS A 416 23.85 15.86 3.22
N LEU A 417 24.84 15.07 3.55
CA LEU A 417 25.31 14.88 4.91
C LEU A 417 26.49 15.82 5.15
N GLY A 418 26.49 16.50 6.29
CA GLY A 418 27.51 17.47 6.67
C GLY A 418 28.88 16.86 6.99
#